data_12de13a7d06c6649615a59b93b0a62b5
#
_entry.id   12de13a7d06c6649615a59b93b0a62b5
#
_cell.length_a   1.000
_cell.length_b   1.000
_cell.length_c   1.000
_cell.angle_alpha   90.00
_cell.angle_beta   90.00
_cell.angle_gamma   90.00
#
_symmetry.space_group_name_H-M   'P 1'
#
loop_
_entity.id
_entity.type
_entity.pdbx_description
1 polymer ?
#
loop_
_entity_poly.entity_id
_entity_poly.type
_entity_poly.pdbx_seq_one_letter_code
_entity_poly.pdbx_strand_id
1 'polypeptide(L)'
;MPYPVAPMPPRIYITATGIVSAPLDGSGLKPDPLLNGRLSARATVPLMPDEPRLHALARAASEQALAGAPALAGLAADEKGVYVSASKGGMECFDGPPPDLGPGLWRYLSSSPGQAIRARLGWTGPGRNTPLACATGAYSLGLAFEDLRLGRLKAALAGAAEASLTPLIVAAFDNIGALSPARAAGDLRGPFDEQAHGFVMGEAGAALLLESEDGLAMTGHQPLVELLGWACTCDAYHMTSPDPLGTQAARALRLALAQSGVSPQEVAYVNAHGTGTRSGDKAEINVLRGVFGEGAGPRVSSIKGAVGHTLGASGALEAAVTVRALAEGRIPGNRGCVTPLADLADWLALDEEAMAGRVAVSMSMGFGGHNVALVFGKA
;
A
#
# COMPACT_ATOMS: atom_id res chain seq x y z
N MET A 1 -24.32 -40.69 -1.14
CA MET A 1 -24.80 -39.32 -1.35
C MET A 1 -23.60 -38.48 -1.74
N PRO A 2 -23.64 -37.68 -2.82
CA PRO A 2 -22.56 -36.75 -3.12
C PRO A 2 -22.46 -35.75 -1.96
N TYR A 3 -21.25 -35.48 -1.51
CA TYR A 3 -21.01 -34.40 -0.51
C TYR A 3 -21.59 -33.11 -1.08
N PRO A 4 -22.30 -32.30 -0.26
CA PRO A 4 -22.73 -31.00 -0.71
C PRO A 4 -21.52 -30.18 -1.14
N VAL A 5 -21.51 -29.68 -2.36
CA VAL A 5 -20.49 -28.75 -2.83
C VAL A 5 -20.56 -27.54 -1.92
N ALA A 6 -19.46 -27.23 -1.24
CA ALA A 6 -19.41 -26.02 -0.40
C ALA A 6 -19.76 -24.82 -1.29
N PRO A 7 -20.60 -23.88 -0.81
CA PRO A 7 -20.90 -22.67 -1.57
C PRO A 7 -19.62 -21.94 -1.91
N MET A 8 -19.52 -21.41 -3.12
CA MET A 8 -18.38 -20.58 -3.50
C MET A 8 -18.29 -19.40 -2.53
N PRO A 9 -17.09 -19.04 -2.06
CA PRO A 9 -16.94 -17.91 -1.16
C PRO A 9 -17.36 -16.63 -1.89
N PRO A 10 -17.94 -15.62 -1.16
CA PRO A 10 -18.42 -14.39 -1.77
C PRO A 10 -17.28 -13.63 -2.45
N ARG A 11 -17.62 -12.94 -3.53
CA ARG A 11 -16.74 -12.00 -4.21
C ARG A 11 -16.56 -10.76 -3.35
N ILE A 12 -15.39 -10.14 -3.44
CA ILE A 12 -15.04 -8.95 -2.64
C ILE A 12 -14.72 -7.81 -3.60
N TYR A 13 -15.40 -6.69 -3.39
CA TYR A 13 -15.30 -5.51 -4.23
C TYR A 13 -14.67 -4.33 -3.50
N ILE A 14 -13.91 -3.52 -4.22
CA ILE A 14 -13.49 -2.19 -3.77
C ILE A 14 -14.50 -1.20 -4.35
N THR A 15 -15.19 -0.48 -3.48
CA THR A 15 -16.22 0.48 -3.86
C THR A 15 -15.79 1.94 -3.73
N ALA A 16 -14.76 2.19 -2.91
CA ALA A 16 -14.17 3.52 -2.79
C ALA A 16 -12.72 3.49 -2.34
N THR A 17 -12.00 4.57 -2.65
CA THR A 17 -10.61 4.80 -2.20
C THR A 17 -10.45 6.22 -1.67
N GLY A 18 -9.69 6.38 -0.59
CA GLY A 18 -9.24 7.67 -0.08
C GLY A 18 -7.72 7.71 0.01
N ILE A 19 -7.12 8.77 -0.51
CA ILE A 19 -5.66 8.95 -0.57
C ILE A 19 -5.30 10.34 -0.06
N VAL A 20 -4.39 10.39 0.89
CA VAL A 20 -3.73 11.60 1.38
C VAL A 20 -2.23 11.39 1.29
N SER A 21 -1.61 11.93 0.26
CA SER A 21 -0.18 11.79 -0.02
C SER A 21 0.35 13.07 -0.69
N ALA A 22 1.64 13.10 -0.99
CA ALA A 22 2.17 14.04 -1.97
C ALA A 22 1.56 13.77 -3.36
N PRO A 23 1.52 14.78 -4.26
CA PRO A 23 1.00 14.59 -5.60
C PRO A 23 1.73 13.49 -6.40
N LEU A 24 0.97 12.71 -7.18
CA LEU A 24 1.47 11.61 -8.00
C LEU A 24 2.31 12.06 -9.21
N ASP A 25 2.30 13.35 -9.54
CA ASP A 25 3.13 13.94 -10.59
C ASP A 25 4.58 14.24 -10.17
N GLY A 26 4.91 13.98 -8.89
CA GLY A 26 6.23 14.24 -8.31
C GLY A 26 6.46 15.68 -7.86
N SER A 27 5.52 16.60 -8.07
CA SER A 27 5.66 18.01 -7.65
C SER A 27 5.75 18.20 -6.13
N GLY A 28 5.38 17.18 -5.37
CA GLY A 28 5.46 17.14 -3.91
C GLY A 28 6.84 16.82 -3.33
N LEU A 29 7.81 16.40 -4.17
CA LEU A 29 9.20 16.14 -3.73
C LEU A 29 9.93 17.46 -3.51
N LYS A 30 10.24 17.80 -2.26
CA LYS A 30 10.89 19.06 -1.89
C LYS A 30 11.97 18.86 -0.84
N PRO A 31 13.04 19.70 -0.84
CA PRO A 31 13.97 19.74 0.27
C PRO A 31 13.22 20.08 1.56
N ASP A 32 13.41 19.28 2.59
CA ASP A 32 12.75 19.45 3.89
C ASP A 32 13.72 20.06 4.91
N PRO A 33 13.47 21.27 5.40
CA PRO A 33 14.32 21.92 6.40
C PRO A 33 14.46 21.11 7.69
N LEU A 34 13.41 20.41 8.11
CA LEU A 34 13.44 19.55 9.31
C LEU A 34 14.34 18.32 9.13
N LEU A 35 14.65 17.96 7.88
CA LEU A 35 15.47 16.80 7.52
C LEU A 35 16.82 17.21 6.92
N ASN A 36 17.38 18.35 7.36
CA ASN A 36 18.65 18.89 6.89
C ASN A 36 18.71 19.06 5.35
N GLY A 37 17.61 19.48 4.76
CA GLY A 37 17.48 19.71 3.31
C GLY A 37 17.46 18.44 2.46
N ARG A 38 17.25 17.25 3.03
CA ARG A 38 16.96 16.04 2.24
C ARG A 38 15.63 16.18 1.54
N LEU A 39 15.50 15.55 0.39
CA LEU A 39 14.19 15.42 -0.27
C LEU A 39 13.24 14.61 0.62
N SER A 40 12.01 15.07 0.67
CA SER A 40 10.89 14.35 1.27
C SER A 40 9.60 14.58 0.47
N ALA A 41 8.63 13.71 0.68
CA ALA A 41 7.29 13.83 0.10
C ALA A 41 6.26 13.96 1.23
N ARG A 42 6.05 15.21 1.71
CA ARG A 42 5.06 15.50 2.75
C ARG A 42 3.65 15.58 2.16
N ALA A 43 2.72 14.90 2.81
CA ALA A 43 1.31 15.01 2.51
C ALA A 43 0.73 16.32 3.09
N THR A 44 -0.24 16.91 2.38
CA THR A 44 -1.03 18.01 2.94
C THR A 44 -2.27 17.44 3.61
N VAL A 45 -2.41 17.66 4.91
CA VAL A 45 -3.56 17.20 5.70
C VAL A 45 -3.96 18.24 6.73
N PRO A 46 -5.27 18.59 6.84
CA PRO A 46 -5.77 19.42 7.92
C PRO A 46 -5.65 18.71 9.27
N LEU A 47 -5.05 19.35 10.26
CA LEU A 47 -4.97 18.86 11.64
C LEU A 47 -6.13 19.43 12.46
N MET A 48 -6.70 18.60 13.33
CA MET A 48 -7.57 19.05 14.42
C MET A 48 -6.71 19.46 15.63
N PRO A 49 -7.21 20.25 16.57
CA PRO A 49 -6.50 20.54 17.81
C PRO A 49 -6.05 19.23 18.50
N ASP A 50 -4.81 19.17 18.92
CA ASP A 50 -4.18 18.05 19.63
C ASP A 50 -4.22 16.69 18.87
N GLU A 51 -4.50 16.70 17.56
CA GLU A 51 -4.52 15.50 16.73
C GLU A 51 -3.09 15.14 16.27
N PRO A 52 -2.58 13.94 16.59
CA PRO A 52 -1.33 13.45 16.03
C PRO A 52 -1.40 13.42 14.49
N ARG A 53 -0.30 13.79 13.83
CA ARG A 53 -0.23 13.80 12.36
C ARG A 53 -0.58 12.43 11.75
N LEU A 54 -0.14 11.35 12.38
CA LEU A 54 -0.49 9.99 11.99
C LEU A 54 -2.01 9.78 11.94
N HIS A 55 -2.73 10.25 12.97
CA HIS A 55 -4.19 10.12 13.04
C HIS A 55 -4.88 11.00 12.00
N ALA A 56 -4.38 12.21 11.75
CA ALA A 56 -4.92 13.11 10.74
C ALA A 56 -4.84 12.50 9.33
N LEU A 57 -3.70 11.88 8.97
CA LEU A 57 -3.54 11.18 7.69
C LEU A 57 -4.52 10.02 7.56
N ALA A 58 -4.63 9.18 8.60
CA ALA A 58 -5.56 8.05 8.61
C ALA A 58 -7.01 8.50 8.54
N ARG A 59 -7.40 9.52 9.32
CA ARG A 59 -8.73 10.08 9.34
C ARG A 59 -9.12 10.65 7.98
N ALA A 60 -8.29 11.52 7.43
CA ALA A 60 -8.61 12.19 6.16
C ALA A 60 -8.73 11.20 4.99
N ALA A 61 -7.87 10.17 4.91
CA ALA A 61 -8.00 9.11 3.93
C ALA A 61 -9.30 8.30 4.13
N SER A 62 -9.64 7.99 5.39
CA SER A 62 -10.87 7.27 5.72
C SER A 62 -12.12 8.08 5.38
N GLU A 63 -12.13 9.37 5.69
CA GLU A 63 -13.23 10.29 5.36
C GLU A 63 -13.43 10.40 3.84
N GLN A 64 -12.35 10.46 3.05
CA GLN A 64 -12.42 10.45 1.58
C GLN A 64 -13.02 9.13 1.06
N ALA A 65 -12.57 7.98 1.57
CA ALA A 65 -13.10 6.69 1.17
C ALA A 65 -14.60 6.53 1.52
N LEU A 66 -15.06 7.16 2.59
CA LEU A 66 -16.45 7.08 3.06
C LEU A 66 -17.36 8.18 2.52
N ALA A 67 -16.81 9.23 1.91
CA ALA A 67 -17.58 10.39 1.43
C ALA A 67 -18.65 10.00 0.39
N GLY A 68 -18.41 8.97 -0.40
CA GLY A 68 -19.34 8.42 -1.39
C GLY A 68 -20.20 7.25 -0.89
N ALA A 69 -20.19 6.92 0.41
CA ALA A 69 -20.74 5.67 0.93
C ALA A 69 -21.81 5.85 2.05
N PRO A 70 -22.83 6.75 1.90
CA PRO A 70 -23.85 6.95 2.94
C PRO A 70 -24.70 5.71 3.19
N ALA A 71 -24.87 4.83 2.20
CA ALA A 71 -25.65 3.60 2.28
C ALA A 71 -25.10 2.57 3.30
N LEU A 72 -23.84 2.72 3.75
CA LEU A 72 -23.28 1.91 4.83
C LEU A 72 -24.04 2.05 6.16
N ALA A 73 -24.85 3.11 6.32
CA ALA A 73 -25.73 3.26 7.49
C ALA A 73 -26.80 2.16 7.57
N GLY A 74 -27.12 1.50 6.45
CA GLY A 74 -28.05 0.36 6.40
C GLY A 74 -27.48 -0.95 6.92
N LEU A 75 -26.16 -1.07 7.06
CA LEU A 75 -25.49 -2.23 7.65
C LEU A 75 -25.39 -2.07 9.18
N ALA A 76 -25.55 -3.18 9.93
CA ALA A 76 -25.36 -3.19 11.37
C ALA A 76 -23.92 -2.82 11.75
N ALA A 77 -23.71 -2.33 12.97
CA ALA A 77 -22.37 -1.87 13.40
C ALA A 77 -21.33 -3.01 13.46
N ASP A 78 -21.79 -4.21 13.79
CA ASP A 78 -20.99 -5.43 13.86
C ASP A 78 -20.72 -6.11 12.51
N GLU A 79 -21.46 -5.71 11.46
CA GLU A 79 -21.22 -6.13 10.08
C GLU A 79 -20.12 -5.29 9.40
N LYS A 80 -19.59 -4.27 10.08
CA LYS A 80 -18.58 -3.33 9.55
C LYS A 80 -17.31 -3.37 10.37
N GLY A 81 -16.15 -3.52 9.68
CA GLY A 81 -14.83 -3.64 10.31
C GLY A 81 -13.85 -2.55 9.91
N VAL A 82 -12.82 -2.30 10.74
CA VAL A 82 -11.74 -1.35 10.47
C VAL A 82 -10.39 -2.03 10.60
N TYR A 83 -9.59 -1.96 9.52
CA TYR A 83 -8.26 -2.56 9.36
C TYR A 83 -7.24 -1.49 8.97
N VAL A 84 -7.23 -0.35 9.64
CA VAL A 84 -6.29 0.73 9.38
C VAL A 84 -5.16 0.70 10.38
N SER A 85 -3.93 0.52 9.91
CA SER A 85 -2.72 0.30 10.71
C SER A 85 -1.64 1.34 10.42
N ALA A 86 -0.59 1.35 11.22
CA ALA A 86 0.68 2.01 10.95
C ALA A 86 1.83 1.04 11.18
N SER A 87 2.98 1.25 10.54
CA SER A 87 4.13 0.36 10.76
C SER A 87 4.82 0.63 12.09
N LYS A 88 4.88 1.87 12.55
CA LYS A 88 5.62 2.28 13.75
C LYS A 88 4.77 2.96 14.83
N GLY A 89 3.69 3.60 14.46
CA GLY A 89 2.93 4.44 15.37
C GLY A 89 3.38 5.91 15.32
N GLY A 90 3.02 6.69 16.33
CA GLY A 90 3.26 8.14 16.39
C GLY A 90 4.70 8.49 16.72
N MET A 91 5.61 8.37 15.75
CA MET A 91 7.04 8.63 15.94
C MET A 91 7.38 10.11 16.14
N GLU A 92 6.48 11.01 15.73
CA GLU A 92 6.60 12.46 15.95
C GLU A 92 6.69 12.85 17.43
N CYS A 93 6.26 11.97 18.34
CA CYS A 93 6.38 12.23 19.78
C CYS A 93 7.84 12.24 20.30
N PHE A 94 8.77 11.71 19.52
CA PHE A 94 10.19 11.65 19.89
C PHE A 94 11.00 12.85 19.37
N ASP A 95 10.39 13.76 18.60
CA ASP A 95 11.06 14.96 18.05
C ASP A 95 11.10 16.15 19.01
N GLY A 96 10.54 16.02 20.22
CA GLY A 96 10.45 17.06 21.24
C GLY A 96 10.93 16.62 22.62
N PRO A 97 10.64 17.39 23.66
CA PRO A 97 10.83 16.94 25.04
C PRO A 97 10.04 15.64 25.25
N PRO A 98 10.46 14.77 26.22
CA PRO A 98 9.76 13.53 26.47
C PRO A 98 8.24 13.77 26.57
N PRO A 99 7.43 13.05 25.78
CA PRO A 99 5.98 13.24 25.84
C PRO A 99 5.49 12.91 27.24
N ASP A 100 4.45 13.62 27.71
CA ASP A 100 3.69 13.15 28.85
C ASP A 100 3.02 11.84 28.48
N LEU A 101 3.65 10.73 28.86
CA LEU A 101 3.18 9.38 28.60
C LEU A 101 2.02 8.94 29.51
N GLY A 102 1.32 9.90 30.15
CA GLY A 102 0.13 9.68 30.94
C GLY A 102 -1.00 9.02 30.12
N PRO A 103 -2.26 9.38 30.37
CA PRO A 103 -3.43 8.72 29.72
C PRO A 103 -3.43 8.74 28.18
N GLY A 104 -2.54 9.49 27.53
CA GLY A 104 -2.43 9.62 26.07
C GLY A 104 -1.50 8.62 25.39
N LEU A 105 -0.79 7.76 26.09
CA LEU A 105 0.21 6.82 25.54
C LEU A 105 -0.33 5.97 24.36
N TRP A 106 -1.59 5.59 24.39
CA TRP A 106 -2.22 4.81 23.33
C TRP A 106 -2.14 5.47 21.93
N ARG A 107 -2.04 6.81 21.87
CA ARG A 107 -1.95 7.57 20.61
C ARG A 107 -0.68 7.25 19.82
N TYR A 108 0.34 6.71 20.48
CA TYR A 108 1.63 6.38 19.88
C TYR A 108 1.75 4.93 19.44
N LEU A 109 0.74 4.10 19.69
CA LEU A 109 0.74 2.71 19.24
C LEU A 109 0.47 2.64 17.73
N SER A 110 1.05 1.65 17.06
CA SER A 110 0.80 1.39 15.64
C SER A 110 -0.66 1.03 15.33
N SER A 111 -1.41 0.57 16.33
CA SER A 111 -2.84 0.28 16.23
C SER A 111 -3.74 1.51 16.44
N SER A 112 -3.19 2.61 16.94
CA SER A 112 -3.99 3.78 17.35
C SER A 112 -4.79 4.42 16.21
N PRO A 113 -4.32 4.52 14.94
CA PRO A 113 -5.12 5.09 13.87
C PRO A 113 -6.43 4.33 13.65
N GLY A 114 -6.36 2.99 13.59
CA GLY A 114 -7.54 2.15 13.41
C GLY A 114 -8.50 2.21 14.60
N GLN A 115 -7.98 2.30 15.82
CA GLN A 115 -8.80 2.47 17.03
C GLN A 115 -9.54 3.81 17.04
N ALA A 116 -8.86 4.90 16.66
CA ALA A 116 -9.46 6.23 16.57
C ALA A 116 -10.58 6.27 15.52
N ILE A 117 -10.34 5.69 14.34
CA ILE A 117 -11.35 5.60 13.27
C ILE A 117 -12.55 4.76 13.73
N ARG A 118 -12.31 3.59 14.35
CA ARG A 118 -13.37 2.73 14.85
C ARG A 118 -14.26 3.44 15.88
N ALA A 119 -13.65 4.12 16.85
CA ALA A 119 -14.37 4.88 17.86
C ALA A 119 -15.22 5.99 17.24
N ARG A 120 -14.69 6.70 16.23
CA ARG A 120 -15.39 7.76 15.51
C ARG A 120 -16.58 7.23 14.69
N LEU A 121 -16.43 6.06 14.04
CA LEU A 121 -17.46 5.47 13.19
C LEU A 121 -18.51 4.65 13.96
N GLY A 122 -18.22 4.26 15.21
CA GLY A 122 -19.06 3.37 15.99
C GLY A 122 -19.17 1.95 15.39
N TRP A 123 -18.19 1.52 14.57
CA TRP A 123 -18.17 0.19 13.98
C TRP A 123 -17.63 -0.82 14.98
N THR A 124 -18.41 -1.86 15.25
CA THR A 124 -18.11 -2.85 16.30
C THR A 124 -17.69 -4.22 15.77
N GLY A 125 -17.73 -4.39 14.45
CA GLY A 125 -17.25 -5.61 13.82
C GLY A 125 -15.75 -5.87 14.02
N PRO A 126 -15.23 -7.05 13.65
CA PRO A 126 -13.83 -7.39 13.76
C PRO A 126 -12.92 -6.36 13.07
N GLY A 127 -11.70 -6.28 13.55
CA GLY A 127 -10.65 -5.46 12.97
C GLY A 127 -9.32 -5.83 13.57
N ARG A 128 -8.30 -5.90 12.71
CA ARG A 128 -6.95 -6.32 13.10
C ARG A 128 -5.96 -5.23 12.71
N ASN A 129 -5.01 -5.00 13.60
CA ASN A 129 -3.92 -4.06 13.37
C ASN A 129 -2.62 -4.85 13.46
N THR A 130 -1.94 -5.02 12.34
CA THR A 130 -0.72 -5.82 12.25
C THR A 130 0.37 -5.01 11.55
N PRO A 131 1.35 -4.48 12.29
CA PRO A 131 2.49 -3.79 11.70
C PRO A 131 3.41 -4.81 11.01
N LEU A 132 3.65 -4.64 9.71
CA LEU A 132 4.52 -5.45 8.87
C LEU A 132 5.44 -4.56 8.02
N ALA A 133 6.10 -3.60 8.67
CA ALA A 133 6.96 -2.62 8.01
C ALA A 133 6.29 -2.04 6.75
N CYS A 134 6.98 -2.07 5.58
CA CYS A 134 6.45 -1.48 4.35
C CYS A 134 5.25 -2.24 3.76
N ALA A 135 4.99 -3.48 4.17
CA ALA A 135 3.87 -4.29 3.73
C ALA A 135 2.59 -4.11 4.57
N THR A 136 2.61 -3.27 5.62
CA THR A 136 1.50 -3.08 6.57
C THR A 136 0.16 -2.80 5.89
N GLY A 137 0.13 -1.85 4.95
CA GLY A 137 -1.10 -1.45 4.26
C GLY A 137 -1.69 -2.54 3.38
N ALA A 138 -0.85 -3.24 2.60
CA ALA A 138 -1.30 -4.35 1.76
C ALA A 138 -1.80 -5.53 2.61
N TYR A 139 -1.14 -5.83 3.72
CA TYR A 139 -1.56 -6.87 4.65
C TYR A 139 -2.90 -6.55 5.32
N SER A 140 -3.15 -5.29 5.66
CA SER A 140 -4.44 -4.83 6.19
C SER A 140 -5.60 -5.12 5.22
N LEU A 141 -5.38 -4.91 3.91
CA LEU A 141 -6.35 -5.25 2.87
C LEU A 141 -6.59 -6.76 2.78
N GLY A 142 -5.53 -7.56 2.84
CA GLY A 142 -5.63 -9.02 2.84
C GLY A 142 -6.42 -9.56 4.03
N LEU A 143 -6.20 -9.02 5.23
CA LEU A 143 -6.96 -9.43 6.43
C LEU A 143 -8.44 -9.06 6.34
N ALA A 144 -8.76 -7.88 5.81
CA ALA A 144 -10.14 -7.46 5.56
C ALA A 144 -10.81 -8.38 4.53
N PHE A 145 -10.11 -8.71 3.45
CA PHE A 145 -10.57 -9.66 2.44
C PHE A 145 -10.93 -11.01 3.05
N GLU A 146 -10.09 -11.57 3.92
CA GLU A 146 -10.36 -12.86 4.58
C GLU A 146 -11.64 -12.80 5.45
N ASP A 147 -11.79 -11.76 6.28
CA ASP A 147 -12.96 -11.68 7.15
C ASP A 147 -14.26 -11.43 6.36
N LEU A 148 -14.20 -10.70 5.23
CA LEU A 148 -15.32 -10.57 4.30
C LEU A 148 -15.65 -11.91 3.61
N ARG A 149 -14.63 -12.64 3.11
CA ARG A 149 -14.82 -13.96 2.48
C ARG A 149 -15.37 -15.02 3.42
N LEU A 150 -15.06 -14.91 4.70
CA LEU A 150 -15.59 -15.80 5.74
C LEU A 150 -17.00 -15.39 6.21
N GLY A 151 -17.58 -14.34 5.63
CA GLY A 151 -18.92 -13.86 6.00
C GLY A 151 -18.98 -13.23 7.39
N ARG A 152 -17.85 -12.88 7.99
CA ARG A 152 -17.77 -12.21 9.30
C ARG A 152 -18.16 -10.73 9.22
N LEU A 153 -18.02 -10.15 8.05
CA LEU A 153 -18.31 -8.76 7.73
C LEU A 153 -19.03 -8.66 6.39
N LYS A 154 -19.74 -7.56 6.20
CA LYS A 154 -20.29 -7.15 4.91
C LYS A 154 -19.54 -5.97 4.31
N ALA A 155 -18.95 -5.12 5.15
CA ALA A 155 -18.10 -4.03 4.71
C ALA A 155 -16.87 -3.88 5.62
N ALA A 156 -15.75 -3.45 5.07
CA ALA A 156 -14.52 -3.17 5.80
C ALA A 156 -13.82 -1.93 5.24
N LEU A 157 -13.37 -1.05 6.14
CA LEU A 157 -12.44 0.03 5.82
C LEU A 157 -11.02 -0.48 6.11
N ALA A 158 -10.20 -0.65 5.08
CA ALA A 158 -8.87 -1.21 5.21
C ALA A 158 -7.80 -0.30 4.60
N GLY A 159 -6.62 -0.28 5.22
CA GLY A 159 -5.52 0.56 4.75
C GLY A 159 -4.46 0.79 5.79
N ALA A 160 -3.70 1.87 5.61
CA ALA A 160 -2.68 2.29 6.55
C ALA A 160 -2.39 3.79 6.47
N ALA A 161 -1.78 4.32 7.53
CA ALA A 161 -1.17 5.64 7.54
C ALA A 161 0.25 5.56 8.08
N GLU A 162 1.09 6.50 7.68
CA GLU A 162 2.46 6.62 8.17
C GLU A 162 2.88 8.09 8.22
N ALA A 163 3.40 8.54 9.38
CA ALA A 163 3.89 9.88 9.64
C ALA A 163 5.30 9.81 10.21
N SER A 164 6.23 9.23 9.44
CA SER A 164 7.60 8.94 9.87
C SER A 164 8.65 9.93 9.34
N LEU A 165 8.22 11.10 8.82
CA LEU A 165 9.14 12.16 8.39
C LEU A 165 9.63 12.97 9.60
N THR A 166 10.42 12.31 10.46
CA THR A 166 11.00 12.85 11.69
C THR A 166 12.52 12.73 11.66
N PRO A 167 13.27 13.62 12.30
CA PRO A 167 14.73 13.57 12.35
C PRO A 167 15.26 12.22 12.84
N LEU A 168 14.62 11.63 13.86
CA LEU A 168 15.01 10.34 14.40
C LEU A 168 14.92 9.21 13.36
N ILE A 169 13.79 9.11 12.68
CA ILE A 169 13.54 8.02 11.71
C ILE A 169 14.38 8.23 10.46
N VAL A 170 14.53 9.47 9.99
CA VAL A 170 15.42 9.78 8.86
C VAL A 170 16.87 9.40 9.17
N ALA A 171 17.37 9.75 10.36
CA ALA A 171 18.73 9.36 10.77
C ALA A 171 18.89 7.83 10.84
N ALA A 172 17.88 7.10 11.31
CA ALA A 172 17.91 5.64 11.35
C ALA A 172 18.02 5.02 9.95
N PHE A 173 17.25 5.49 8.97
CA PHE A 173 17.32 5.01 7.59
C PHE A 173 18.62 5.47 6.87
N ASP A 174 19.13 6.65 7.22
CA ASP A 174 20.40 7.13 6.70
C ASP A 174 21.58 6.28 7.17
N ASN A 175 21.59 5.90 8.44
CA ASN A 175 22.63 5.06 9.03
C ASN A 175 22.74 3.67 8.39
N ILE A 176 21.64 3.14 7.85
CA ILE A 176 21.66 1.87 7.10
C ILE A 176 21.87 2.05 5.60
N GLY A 177 22.12 3.30 5.13
CA GLY A 177 22.37 3.60 3.73
C GLY A 177 21.18 3.39 2.81
N ALA A 178 19.94 3.47 3.33
CA ALA A 178 18.74 3.23 2.56
C ALA A 178 18.20 4.45 1.81
N LEU A 179 18.64 5.67 2.20
CA LEU A 179 18.12 6.91 1.65
C LEU A 179 18.89 7.40 0.43
N SER A 180 18.15 7.96 -0.53
CA SER A 180 18.71 8.64 -1.69
C SER A 180 19.57 9.84 -1.26
N PRO A 181 20.76 10.05 -1.86
CA PRO A 181 21.58 11.22 -1.62
C PRO A 181 21.04 12.50 -2.26
N ALA A 182 20.03 12.40 -3.13
CA ALA A 182 19.45 13.54 -3.85
C ALA A 182 18.97 14.67 -2.91
N ARG A 183 19.26 15.92 -3.31
CA ARG A 183 18.86 17.13 -2.57
C ARG A 183 17.85 17.96 -3.34
N ALA A 184 17.74 17.75 -4.65
CA ALA A 184 16.73 18.35 -5.52
C ALA A 184 15.99 17.27 -6.30
N ALA A 185 14.72 17.54 -6.65
CA ALA A 185 13.92 16.57 -7.38
C ALA A 185 14.53 16.14 -8.72
N GLY A 186 15.25 17.05 -9.39
CA GLY A 186 15.97 16.75 -10.64
C GLY A 186 17.17 15.80 -10.49
N ASP A 187 17.71 15.68 -9.28
CA ASP A 187 18.84 14.78 -9.00
C ASP A 187 18.38 13.37 -8.64
N LEU A 188 17.08 13.19 -8.38
CA LEU A 188 16.55 11.90 -8.01
C LEU A 188 16.68 10.90 -9.14
N ARG A 189 17.29 9.74 -8.83
CA ARG A 189 17.20 8.53 -9.63
C ARG A 189 16.21 7.60 -8.94
N GLY A 190 15.07 7.41 -9.59
CA GLY A 190 13.91 6.70 -9.05
C GLY A 190 14.04 5.19 -9.14
N PRO A 191 12.96 4.48 -8.81
CA PRO A 191 12.94 3.02 -8.89
C PRO A 191 13.33 2.49 -10.26
N PHE A 192 14.07 1.39 -10.27
CA PHE A 192 14.53 0.67 -11.47
C PHE A 192 15.49 1.46 -12.40
N ASP A 193 16.03 2.59 -11.94
CA ASP A 193 17.10 3.31 -12.64
C ASP A 193 18.47 2.67 -12.32
N GLU A 194 19.36 2.57 -13.34
CA GLU A 194 20.72 2.02 -13.15
C GLU A 194 21.53 2.79 -12.12
N GLN A 195 21.25 4.08 -11.93
CA GLN A 195 21.93 4.97 -10.98
C GLN A 195 21.13 5.18 -9.69
N ALA A 196 20.06 4.42 -9.45
CA ALA A 196 19.32 4.51 -8.20
C ALA A 196 20.17 4.08 -7.00
N HIS A 197 20.12 4.87 -5.92
CA HIS A 197 20.91 4.68 -4.71
C HIS A 197 20.12 4.87 -3.42
N GLY A 198 18.90 4.37 -3.37
CA GLY A 198 18.04 4.51 -2.20
C GLY A 198 16.77 5.31 -2.48
N PHE A 199 15.89 5.33 -1.52
CA PHE A 199 14.59 5.98 -1.64
C PHE A 199 14.55 7.38 -1.00
N VAL A 200 13.62 8.19 -1.46
CA VAL A 200 13.16 9.39 -0.75
C VAL A 200 12.06 8.97 0.20
N MET A 201 12.09 9.42 1.46
CA MET A 201 11.01 9.15 2.41
C MET A 201 9.77 9.98 2.08
N GLY A 202 8.60 9.36 2.21
CA GLY A 202 7.29 10.00 2.12
C GLY A 202 6.43 9.70 3.34
N GLU A 203 5.30 10.38 3.42
CA GLU A 203 4.23 10.10 4.36
C GLU A 203 2.89 10.04 3.63
N ALA A 204 1.97 9.23 4.13
CA ALA A 204 0.63 9.11 3.55
C ALA A 204 -0.38 8.53 4.52
N GLY A 205 -1.67 8.74 4.20
CA GLY A 205 -2.79 7.92 4.60
C GLY A 205 -3.47 7.36 3.36
N ALA A 206 -3.80 6.08 3.35
CA ALA A 206 -4.62 5.47 2.31
C ALA A 206 -5.60 4.49 2.92
N ALA A 207 -6.86 4.57 2.47
CA ALA A 207 -7.94 3.71 2.92
C ALA A 207 -8.81 3.30 1.73
N LEU A 208 -9.21 2.05 1.72
CA LEU A 208 -10.11 1.47 0.72
C LEU A 208 -11.34 0.91 1.44
N LEU A 209 -12.51 1.13 0.85
CA LEU A 209 -13.75 0.51 1.27
C LEU A 209 -13.91 -0.81 0.50
N LEU A 210 -13.94 -1.91 1.23
CA LEU A 210 -14.19 -3.26 0.73
C LEU A 210 -15.60 -3.67 1.12
N GLU A 211 -16.32 -4.29 0.20
CA GLU A 211 -17.65 -4.86 0.44
C GLU A 211 -17.73 -6.28 -0.11
N SER A 212 -18.37 -7.17 0.64
CA SER A 212 -18.75 -8.49 0.11
C SER A 212 -19.90 -8.36 -0.89
N GLU A 213 -20.14 -9.38 -1.69
CA GLU A 213 -21.25 -9.41 -2.62
C GLU A 213 -22.61 -9.12 -1.92
N ASP A 214 -22.81 -9.71 -0.74
CA ASP A 214 -23.99 -9.43 0.09
C ASP A 214 -24.02 -7.99 0.59
N GLY A 215 -22.88 -7.45 1.02
CA GLY A 215 -22.75 -6.05 1.42
C GLY A 215 -23.10 -5.11 0.28
N LEU A 216 -22.56 -5.36 -0.90
CA LEU A 216 -22.81 -4.59 -2.11
C LEU A 216 -24.30 -4.61 -2.51
N ALA A 217 -24.96 -5.77 -2.41
CA ALA A 217 -26.38 -5.90 -2.67
C ALA A 217 -27.24 -5.07 -1.68
N MET A 218 -26.79 -4.92 -0.43
CA MET A 218 -27.51 -4.12 0.59
C MET A 218 -27.25 -2.62 0.45
N THR A 219 -26.04 -2.22 0.10
CA THR A 219 -25.65 -0.80 -0.02
C THR A 219 -26.02 -0.20 -1.38
N GLY A 220 -26.08 -1.03 -2.43
CA GLY A 220 -26.29 -0.57 -3.80
C GLY A 220 -25.12 0.23 -4.39
N HIS A 221 -23.95 0.20 -3.76
CA HIS A 221 -22.76 0.86 -4.29
C HIS A 221 -22.34 0.23 -5.62
N GLN A 222 -21.72 1.04 -6.48
CA GLN A 222 -21.10 0.53 -7.71
C GLN A 222 -19.65 0.16 -7.43
N PRO A 223 -19.22 -1.06 -7.77
CA PRO A 223 -17.85 -1.47 -7.57
C PRO A 223 -16.90 -0.75 -8.53
N LEU A 224 -15.75 -0.30 -8.03
CA LEU A 224 -14.65 0.19 -8.86
C LEU A 224 -13.91 -0.99 -9.50
N VAL A 225 -13.55 -1.98 -8.69
CA VAL A 225 -12.85 -3.20 -9.08
C VAL A 225 -13.22 -4.34 -8.12
N GLU A 226 -12.87 -5.58 -8.50
CA GLU A 226 -12.89 -6.72 -7.60
C GLU A 226 -11.49 -6.99 -7.03
N LEU A 227 -11.36 -7.24 -5.72
CA LEU A 227 -10.17 -7.84 -5.13
C LEU A 227 -10.30 -9.35 -5.28
N LEU A 228 -9.58 -9.90 -6.26
CA LEU A 228 -9.69 -11.31 -6.66
C LEU A 228 -8.98 -12.26 -5.68
N GLY A 229 -7.86 -11.81 -5.11
CA GLY A 229 -7.09 -12.61 -4.20
C GLY A 229 -5.86 -11.90 -3.65
N TRP A 230 -5.23 -12.54 -2.67
CA TRP A 230 -4.01 -12.06 -2.05
C TRP A 230 -3.18 -13.21 -1.47
N ALA A 231 -1.92 -12.95 -1.24
CA ALA A 231 -1.09 -13.87 -0.46
C ALA A 231 0.04 -13.11 0.24
N CYS A 232 0.56 -13.71 1.30
CA CYS A 232 1.73 -13.24 2.00
C CYS A 232 2.73 -14.39 2.25
N THR A 233 4.01 -14.03 2.30
CA THR A 233 5.13 -14.92 2.65
C THR A 233 6.18 -14.17 3.44
N CYS A 234 7.18 -14.89 3.95
CA CYS A 234 8.34 -14.29 4.61
C CYS A 234 9.63 -14.89 4.04
N ASP A 235 10.62 -14.02 3.72
CA ASP A 235 11.92 -14.44 3.18
C ASP A 235 12.72 -15.27 4.17
N ALA A 236 12.62 -14.95 5.46
CA ALA A 236 13.46 -15.52 6.52
C ALA A 236 14.97 -15.44 6.19
N TYR A 237 15.37 -14.35 5.52
CA TYR A 237 16.72 -14.16 4.99
C TYR A 237 17.53 -13.15 5.81
N HIS A 238 17.04 -11.90 5.92
CA HIS A 238 17.74 -10.82 6.62
C HIS A 238 16.75 -9.77 7.12
N MET A 239 17.14 -8.99 8.17
CA MET A 239 16.23 -8.01 8.78
C MET A 239 15.86 -6.84 7.85
N THR A 240 16.79 -6.39 7.01
CA THR A 240 16.61 -5.18 6.18
C THR A 240 16.86 -5.40 4.68
N SER A 241 17.48 -6.52 4.31
CA SER A 241 17.74 -6.85 2.90
C SER A 241 16.79 -7.94 2.41
N PRO A 242 16.24 -7.81 1.20
CA PRO A 242 15.43 -8.87 0.61
C PRO A 242 16.30 -10.10 0.26
N ASP A 243 15.68 -11.26 0.10
CA ASP A 243 16.30 -12.40 -0.57
C ASP A 243 16.69 -11.98 -2.01
N PRO A 244 17.97 -12.01 -2.39
CA PRO A 244 18.40 -11.58 -3.72
C PRO A 244 17.72 -12.32 -4.87
N LEU A 245 17.31 -13.57 -4.66
CA LEU A 245 16.58 -14.36 -5.65
C LEU A 245 15.08 -14.07 -5.64
N GLY A 246 14.56 -13.38 -4.61
CA GLY A 246 13.15 -13.08 -4.47
C GLY A 246 12.25 -14.32 -4.36
N THR A 247 12.78 -15.43 -3.87
CA THR A 247 12.11 -16.73 -3.88
C THR A 247 10.73 -16.71 -3.22
N GLN A 248 10.65 -16.12 -2.01
CA GLN A 248 9.40 -16.07 -1.27
C GLN A 248 8.46 -14.98 -1.78
N ALA A 249 8.98 -13.86 -2.28
CA ALA A 249 8.16 -12.83 -2.92
C ALA A 249 7.52 -13.36 -4.22
N ALA A 250 8.27 -14.10 -5.05
CA ALA A 250 7.72 -14.81 -6.21
C ALA A 250 6.67 -15.87 -5.81
N ARG A 251 6.87 -16.55 -4.68
CA ARG A 251 5.89 -17.49 -4.13
C ARG A 251 4.61 -16.76 -3.70
N ALA A 252 4.70 -15.61 -3.01
CA ALA A 252 3.54 -14.80 -2.64
C ALA A 252 2.73 -14.43 -3.90
N LEU A 253 3.40 -13.93 -4.94
CA LEU A 253 2.73 -13.56 -6.19
C LEU A 253 2.04 -14.76 -6.85
N ARG A 254 2.71 -15.92 -6.95
CA ARG A 254 2.09 -17.14 -7.51
C ARG A 254 0.89 -17.62 -6.70
N LEU A 255 0.96 -17.57 -5.38
CA LEU A 255 -0.16 -17.95 -4.50
C LEU A 255 -1.34 -17.00 -4.66
N ALA A 256 -1.10 -15.69 -4.75
CA ALA A 256 -2.15 -14.69 -4.97
C ALA A 256 -2.84 -14.90 -6.33
N LEU A 257 -2.08 -15.14 -7.40
CA LEU A 257 -2.62 -15.46 -8.73
C LEU A 257 -3.42 -16.76 -8.71
N ALA A 258 -2.90 -17.81 -8.07
CA ALA A 258 -3.61 -19.10 -7.95
C ALA A 258 -4.92 -18.95 -7.17
N GLN A 259 -4.93 -18.20 -6.05
CA GLN A 259 -6.15 -17.92 -5.29
C GLN A 259 -7.18 -17.15 -6.13
N SER A 260 -6.71 -16.28 -7.01
CA SER A 260 -7.55 -15.46 -7.90
C SER A 260 -8.08 -16.23 -9.13
N GLY A 261 -7.57 -17.42 -9.41
CA GLY A 261 -7.84 -18.14 -10.66
C GLY A 261 -7.27 -17.45 -11.91
N VAL A 262 -6.27 -16.57 -11.74
CA VAL A 262 -5.66 -15.76 -12.81
C VAL A 262 -4.33 -16.38 -13.22
N SER A 263 -4.12 -16.55 -14.51
CA SER A 263 -2.82 -16.92 -15.07
C SER A 263 -1.88 -15.70 -15.14
N PRO A 264 -0.55 -15.88 -15.07
CA PRO A 264 0.39 -14.75 -15.22
C PRO A 264 0.18 -13.95 -16.50
N GLN A 265 -0.21 -14.58 -17.59
CA GLN A 265 -0.42 -13.95 -18.91
C GLN A 265 -1.61 -13.01 -18.97
N GLU A 266 -2.56 -13.11 -18.02
CA GLU A 266 -3.71 -12.22 -17.93
C GLU A 266 -3.41 -10.92 -17.18
N VAL A 267 -2.27 -10.85 -16.47
CA VAL A 267 -1.85 -9.65 -15.73
C VAL A 267 -1.37 -8.59 -16.71
N ALA A 268 -2.08 -7.49 -16.77
CA ALA A 268 -1.73 -6.36 -17.65
C ALA A 268 -0.77 -5.36 -16.98
N TYR A 269 -0.87 -5.22 -15.65
CA TYR A 269 -0.10 -4.23 -14.91
C TYR A 269 0.35 -4.75 -13.54
N VAL A 270 1.57 -4.41 -13.18
CA VAL A 270 2.10 -4.58 -11.82
C VAL A 270 2.52 -3.23 -11.26
N ASN A 271 1.85 -2.81 -10.18
CA ASN A 271 2.36 -1.76 -9.32
C ASN A 271 3.41 -2.38 -8.40
N ALA A 272 4.65 -2.15 -8.73
CA ALA A 272 5.79 -2.77 -8.08
C ALA A 272 6.10 -2.12 -6.73
N HIS A 273 6.73 -2.88 -5.84
CA HIS A 273 7.29 -2.29 -4.62
C HIS A 273 8.34 -1.24 -4.95
N GLY A 274 9.24 -1.49 -5.89
CA GLY A 274 10.16 -0.55 -6.53
C GLY A 274 10.61 0.60 -5.64
N THR A 275 11.67 0.40 -4.85
CA THR A 275 12.09 1.41 -3.86
C THR A 275 13.19 2.35 -4.36
N GLY A 276 13.85 2.02 -5.46
CA GLY A 276 15.07 2.71 -5.89
C GLY A 276 16.31 2.27 -5.11
N THR A 277 16.23 1.20 -4.33
CA THR A 277 17.40 0.57 -3.71
C THR A 277 17.95 -0.51 -4.65
N ARG A 278 19.26 -0.56 -4.86
CA ARG A 278 19.88 -1.51 -5.81
C ARG A 278 19.52 -2.97 -5.52
N SER A 279 19.56 -3.36 -4.24
CA SER A 279 19.24 -4.74 -3.85
C SER A 279 17.76 -5.04 -3.98
N GLY A 280 16.89 -4.08 -3.59
CA GLY A 280 15.44 -4.23 -3.67
C GLY A 280 14.97 -4.35 -5.11
N ASP A 281 15.35 -3.41 -5.96
CA ASP A 281 14.91 -3.38 -7.35
C ASP A 281 15.40 -4.61 -8.14
N LYS A 282 16.65 -5.06 -7.91
CA LYS A 282 17.17 -6.30 -8.52
C LYS A 282 16.43 -7.55 -8.04
N ALA A 283 16.17 -7.66 -6.74
CA ALA A 283 15.41 -8.78 -6.21
C ALA A 283 13.98 -8.82 -6.81
N GLU A 284 13.34 -7.66 -6.93
CA GLU A 284 11.99 -7.59 -7.50
C GLU A 284 11.98 -7.91 -9.00
N ILE A 285 13.00 -7.51 -9.77
CA ILE A 285 13.15 -7.94 -11.17
C ILE A 285 13.21 -9.48 -11.25
N ASN A 286 14.00 -10.12 -10.38
CA ASN A 286 14.05 -11.58 -10.33
C ASN A 286 12.69 -12.21 -10.00
N VAL A 287 11.90 -11.60 -9.12
CA VAL A 287 10.51 -12.00 -8.84
C VAL A 287 9.65 -11.93 -10.09
N LEU A 288 9.66 -10.78 -10.76
CA LEU A 288 8.83 -10.52 -11.93
C LEU A 288 9.20 -11.46 -13.10
N ARG A 289 10.49 -11.56 -13.42
CA ARG A 289 10.98 -12.49 -14.46
C ARG A 289 10.69 -13.94 -14.10
N GLY A 290 10.87 -14.33 -12.84
CA GLY A 290 10.60 -15.69 -12.37
C GLY A 290 9.11 -16.08 -12.43
N VAL A 291 8.17 -15.14 -12.41
CA VAL A 291 6.72 -15.40 -12.45
C VAL A 291 6.16 -15.23 -13.86
N PHE A 292 6.54 -14.16 -14.55
CA PHE A 292 5.97 -13.79 -15.87
C PHE A 292 6.81 -14.31 -17.07
N GLY A 293 8.04 -14.78 -16.83
CA GLY A 293 8.94 -15.30 -17.87
C GLY A 293 9.80 -14.22 -18.51
N GLU A 294 10.52 -14.59 -19.58
CA GLU A 294 11.48 -13.73 -20.28
C GLU A 294 10.86 -12.96 -21.47
N GLY A 295 9.67 -13.31 -21.89
CA GLY A 295 8.99 -12.71 -23.04
C GLY A 295 8.25 -11.42 -22.73
N ALA A 296 7.20 -11.15 -23.50
CA ALA A 296 6.28 -10.06 -23.22
C ALA A 296 5.60 -10.28 -21.86
N GLY A 297 5.79 -9.35 -20.94
CA GLY A 297 5.22 -9.37 -19.59
C GLY A 297 4.23 -8.24 -19.35
N PRO A 298 3.75 -8.10 -18.11
CA PRO A 298 2.89 -6.99 -17.72
C PRO A 298 3.65 -5.66 -17.82
N ARG A 299 2.93 -4.56 -17.96
CA ARG A 299 3.54 -3.25 -17.73
C ARG A 299 3.84 -3.08 -16.24
N VAL A 300 4.94 -2.45 -15.90
CA VAL A 300 5.43 -2.29 -14.52
C VAL A 300 5.68 -0.82 -14.23
N SER A 301 5.26 -0.34 -13.08
CA SER A 301 5.73 0.95 -12.56
C SER A 301 5.72 0.96 -11.04
N SER A 302 6.50 1.87 -10.46
CA SER A 302 6.44 2.22 -9.04
C SER A 302 6.11 3.69 -8.88
N ILE A 303 5.16 4.01 -8.02
CA ILE A 303 4.79 5.39 -7.71
C ILE A 303 5.75 6.06 -6.73
N LYS A 304 6.71 5.32 -6.15
CA LYS A 304 7.63 5.86 -5.14
C LYS A 304 8.58 6.94 -5.68
N GLY A 305 8.82 6.95 -6.99
CA GLY A 305 9.54 8.04 -7.63
C GLY A 305 8.79 9.39 -7.61
N ALA A 306 7.48 9.38 -7.41
CA ALA A 306 6.63 10.57 -7.31
C ALA A 306 6.31 10.96 -5.87
N VAL A 307 5.93 9.99 -5.04
CA VAL A 307 5.40 10.23 -3.67
C VAL A 307 6.37 9.86 -2.56
N GLY A 308 7.58 9.43 -2.91
CA GLY A 308 8.52 8.85 -1.96
C GLY A 308 8.07 7.49 -1.43
N HIS A 309 8.90 6.87 -0.60
CA HIS A 309 8.53 5.64 0.10
C HIS A 309 7.75 5.99 1.37
N THR A 310 6.46 5.73 1.38
CA THR A 310 5.54 6.06 2.49
C THR A 310 5.49 4.96 3.57
N LEU A 311 6.50 4.09 3.59
CA LEU A 311 6.73 3.05 4.61
C LEU A 311 5.45 2.19 4.83
N GLY A 312 4.91 2.18 6.06
CA GLY A 312 3.74 1.38 6.39
C GLY A 312 2.48 1.70 5.57
N ALA A 313 2.35 2.92 5.08
CA ALA A 313 1.24 3.32 4.22
C ALA A 313 1.39 2.88 2.75
N SER A 314 2.62 2.51 2.31
CA SER A 314 2.93 2.23 0.90
C SER A 314 1.98 1.22 0.27
N GLY A 315 1.81 0.05 0.88
CA GLY A 315 0.99 -1.00 0.28
C GLY A 315 -0.48 -0.63 0.12
N ALA A 316 -1.05 0.19 1.01
CA ALA A 316 -2.42 0.70 0.87
C ALA A 316 -2.51 1.79 -0.20
N LEU A 317 -1.53 2.69 -0.27
CA LEU A 317 -1.46 3.73 -1.30
C LEU A 317 -1.30 3.11 -2.69
N GLU A 318 -0.39 2.17 -2.83
CA GLU A 318 -0.13 1.43 -4.06
C GLU A 318 -1.36 0.62 -4.51
N ALA A 319 -2.05 -0.04 -3.59
CA ALA A 319 -3.31 -0.71 -3.87
C ALA A 319 -4.39 0.27 -4.36
N ALA A 320 -4.55 1.42 -3.70
CA ALA A 320 -5.53 2.44 -4.10
C ALA A 320 -5.22 3.03 -5.49
N VAL A 321 -3.94 3.24 -5.81
CA VAL A 321 -3.50 3.67 -7.15
C VAL A 321 -3.73 2.56 -8.18
N THR A 322 -3.48 1.30 -7.84
CA THR A 322 -3.75 0.15 -8.73
C THR A 322 -5.26 0.02 -9.03
N VAL A 323 -6.12 0.21 -8.02
CA VAL A 323 -7.58 0.26 -8.19
C VAL A 323 -7.98 1.35 -9.17
N ARG A 324 -7.46 2.58 -9.00
CA ARG A 324 -7.73 3.69 -9.92
C ARG A 324 -7.21 3.41 -11.32
N ALA A 325 -5.99 2.88 -11.45
CA ALA A 325 -5.41 2.50 -12.73
C ALA A 325 -6.31 1.53 -13.50
N LEU A 326 -6.85 0.51 -12.84
CA LEU A 326 -7.82 -0.43 -13.44
C LEU A 326 -9.14 0.24 -13.81
N ALA A 327 -9.71 1.04 -12.90
CA ALA A 327 -11.00 1.69 -13.11
C ALA A 327 -10.95 2.72 -14.25
N GLU A 328 -9.87 3.50 -14.33
CA GLU A 328 -9.65 4.56 -15.32
C GLU A 328 -9.01 4.05 -16.61
N GLY A 329 -8.45 2.84 -16.60
CA GLY A 329 -7.74 2.26 -17.74
C GLY A 329 -6.40 2.94 -18.05
N ARG A 330 -5.69 3.46 -17.03
CA ARG A 330 -4.44 4.22 -17.18
C ARG A 330 -3.39 3.73 -16.17
N ILE A 331 -2.19 3.43 -16.66
CA ILE A 331 -1.04 3.00 -15.85
C ILE A 331 -0.24 4.25 -15.47
N PRO A 332 0.06 4.49 -14.18
CA PRO A 332 0.92 5.60 -13.78
C PRO A 332 2.36 5.37 -14.21
N GLY A 333 3.05 6.45 -14.62
CA GLY A 333 4.45 6.37 -15.02
C GLY A 333 5.41 6.16 -13.84
N ASN A 334 6.55 5.56 -14.15
CA ASN A 334 7.65 5.30 -13.22
C ASN A 334 8.58 6.52 -13.10
N ARG A 335 8.21 7.50 -12.30
CA ARG A 335 8.91 8.78 -12.17
C ARG A 335 10.34 8.63 -11.63
N GLY A 336 11.25 9.48 -12.18
CA GLY A 336 12.66 9.54 -11.76
C GLY A 336 13.55 8.46 -12.37
N CYS A 337 13.03 7.52 -13.15
CA CYS A 337 13.83 6.60 -13.93
C CYS A 337 14.23 7.25 -15.25
N VAL A 338 15.54 7.39 -15.48
CA VAL A 338 16.13 7.97 -16.69
C VAL A 338 16.78 6.90 -17.55
N THR A 339 17.50 5.98 -16.90
CA THR A 339 18.16 4.84 -17.54
C THR A 339 17.64 3.55 -16.90
N PRO A 340 16.62 2.92 -17.49
CA PRO A 340 16.04 1.70 -16.92
C PRO A 340 17.06 0.56 -16.82
N LEU A 341 16.98 -0.23 -15.75
CA LEU A 341 17.69 -1.50 -15.66
C LEU A 341 17.29 -2.40 -16.83
N ALA A 342 18.29 -2.89 -17.57
CA ALA A 342 18.10 -3.62 -18.83
C ALA A 342 17.10 -4.79 -18.70
N ASP A 343 17.17 -5.52 -17.59
CA ASP A 343 16.31 -6.67 -17.34
C ASP A 343 14.83 -6.34 -17.11
N LEU A 344 14.44 -5.07 -17.03
CA LEU A 344 13.05 -4.62 -16.87
C LEU A 344 12.63 -3.56 -17.91
N ALA A 345 13.56 -3.04 -18.69
CA ALA A 345 13.34 -1.89 -19.58
C ALA A 345 12.11 -2.04 -20.49
N ASP A 346 11.91 -3.22 -21.08
CA ASP A 346 10.79 -3.50 -21.98
C ASP A 346 9.41 -3.50 -21.30
N TRP A 347 9.37 -3.75 -19.99
CA TRP A 347 8.12 -3.81 -19.22
C TRP A 347 7.81 -2.50 -18.49
N LEU A 348 8.82 -1.63 -18.29
CA LEU A 348 8.68 -0.43 -17.48
C LEU A 348 7.86 0.65 -18.18
N ALA A 349 6.79 1.10 -17.54
CA ALA A 349 6.01 2.25 -17.96
C ALA A 349 6.70 3.53 -17.45
N LEU A 350 7.51 4.18 -18.28
CA LEU A 350 8.23 5.41 -17.90
C LEU A 350 7.30 6.60 -17.72
N ASP A 351 6.31 6.71 -18.60
CA ASP A 351 5.27 7.74 -18.57
C ASP A 351 3.89 7.11 -18.32
N GLU A 352 2.90 7.96 -18.07
CA GLU A 352 1.52 7.49 -17.98
C GLU A 352 1.06 6.94 -19.33
N GLU A 353 0.47 5.75 -19.33
CA GLU A 353 0.02 5.09 -20.56
C GLU A 353 -1.33 4.40 -20.39
N ALA A 354 -1.99 4.05 -21.50
CA ALA A 354 -3.24 3.32 -21.47
C ALA A 354 -3.02 1.86 -21.00
N MET A 355 -3.93 1.35 -20.17
CA MET A 355 -3.91 -0.04 -19.71
C MET A 355 -4.66 -0.94 -20.69
N ALA A 356 -3.97 -1.90 -21.28
CA ALA A 356 -4.56 -2.93 -22.13
C ALA A 356 -4.78 -4.22 -21.31
N GLY A 357 -5.96 -4.38 -20.71
CA GLY A 357 -6.30 -5.60 -19.95
C GLY A 357 -7.20 -5.33 -18.75
N ARG A 358 -7.49 -6.41 -18.00
CA ARG A 358 -8.51 -6.40 -16.95
C ARG A 358 -7.97 -6.79 -15.58
N VAL A 359 -6.71 -7.18 -15.46
CA VAL A 359 -6.10 -7.64 -14.21
C VAL A 359 -4.84 -6.84 -13.90
N ALA A 360 -4.71 -6.42 -12.66
CA ALA A 360 -3.52 -5.77 -12.14
C ALA A 360 -3.11 -6.36 -10.78
N VAL A 361 -1.83 -6.23 -10.46
CA VAL A 361 -1.23 -6.69 -9.21
C VAL A 361 -0.60 -5.50 -8.49
N SER A 362 -0.71 -5.46 -7.15
CA SER A 362 0.10 -4.59 -6.30
C SER A 362 1.00 -5.45 -5.43
N MET A 363 2.31 -5.16 -5.42
CA MET A 363 3.30 -5.88 -4.64
C MET A 363 3.89 -5.02 -3.54
N SER A 364 4.10 -5.62 -2.37
CA SER A 364 4.78 -4.99 -1.25
C SER A 364 5.83 -5.93 -0.67
N MET A 365 7.06 -5.42 -0.53
CA MET A 365 8.20 -6.12 0.06
C MET A 365 8.70 -5.30 1.26
N GLY A 366 8.53 -5.81 2.47
CA GLY A 366 8.86 -5.08 3.70
C GLY A 366 10.11 -5.60 4.41
N PHE A 367 10.76 -4.74 5.18
CA PHE A 367 11.80 -5.16 6.12
C PHE A 367 11.28 -6.27 7.03
N GLY A 368 12.15 -7.18 7.44
CA GLY A 368 11.75 -8.44 8.10
C GLY A 368 11.44 -9.56 7.10
N GLY A 369 11.55 -9.28 5.78
CA GLY A 369 11.27 -10.25 4.71
C GLY A 369 9.78 -10.43 4.42
N HIS A 370 8.93 -9.47 4.79
CA HIS A 370 7.49 -9.54 4.56
C HIS A 370 7.15 -9.26 3.10
N ASN A 371 6.51 -10.22 2.42
CA ASN A 371 6.06 -10.09 1.05
C ASN A 371 4.54 -10.22 0.98
N VAL A 372 3.88 -9.29 0.30
CA VAL A 372 2.43 -9.31 0.06
C VAL A 372 2.16 -9.02 -1.42
N ALA A 373 1.28 -9.82 -2.02
CA ALA A 373 0.74 -9.57 -3.35
C ALA A 373 -0.79 -9.50 -3.28
N LEU A 374 -1.36 -8.48 -3.93
CA LEU A 374 -2.80 -8.28 -4.08
C LEU A 374 -3.15 -8.33 -5.56
N VAL A 375 -4.19 -9.06 -5.94
CA VAL A 375 -4.65 -9.21 -7.33
C VAL A 375 -6.01 -8.58 -7.49
N PHE A 376 -6.13 -7.64 -8.42
CA PHE A 376 -7.35 -6.89 -8.72
C PHE A 376 -7.82 -7.17 -10.13
N GLY A 377 -9.14 -7.22 -10.33
CA GLY A 377 -9.80 -7.36 -11.62
C GLY A 377 -10.83 -6.26 -11.86
N LYS A 378 -11.08 -5.91 -13.12
CA LYS A 378 -12.24 -5.06 -13.46
C LYS A 378 -13.52 -5.76 -13.01
N ALA A 379 -14.39 -5.02 -12.31
CA ALA A 379 -15.69 -5.51 -11.87
C ALA A 379 -16.63 -5.81 -13.03
#